data_acb168b4644977f9fd9c8188cf67c6c6
#
_entry.id   acb168b4644977f9fd9c8188cf67c6c6
#
_cell.length_a   1.000
_cell.length_b   1.000
_cell.length_c   1.000
_cell.angle_alpha   90.00
_cell.angle_beta   90.00
_cell.angle_gamma   90.00
#
_symmetry.space_group_name_H-M   'P 1'
#
loop_
_entity.id
_entity.type
_entity.pdbx_description
1 polymer ?
#
loop_
_entity_poly.entity_id
_entity_poly.type
_entity_poly.pdbx_seq_one_letter_code
_entity_poly.pdbx_strand_id
1 'polypeptide(L)'
;MTRMFAAWLAASLAVTATAGAQELRLTKPAVRLAHQFSGINGFRELSDGRVLVADGIDDVVLRIDLATGKIDTLGRAGPGPGEYKSPDGLFALPNDATLLVDLGNARMSVFDGTGKHRESFPIAQGQPGAGPGPVPLIFPRGTDSRGRIYFQPVGGGGDSGSVVRWDRAAARFDTVAKVKLPPLITRTSGGPNSRNVRQQPPPYPVQDNWAVAPDGRVALIRAPGYRVDWAAAGGRTTGKLIPAPPVPVRAAEKKEFMAESAANGLSVSIENNNGQVSMRFARGRRDDDGDEPDTEGMEWPAAKPPFTGTSAVGPDGRLWVERSVAANAPRSYDLIGPAGDVVGRVVAPVGRRLIGVGAKGAYFRHVDADGISYLERYDVR
;
A
#
# COMPACT_ATOMS: atom_id res chain seq x y z
N MET A 1 -64.78 24.55 46.18
CA MET A 1 -64.46 24.72 44.75
C MET A 1 -62.95 24.53 44.58
N THR A 2 -62.51 23.29 44.28
CA THR A 2 -61.08 22.94 44.22
C THR A 2 -60.76 22.64 42.73
N ARG A 3 -59.93 23.47 42.12
CA ARG A 3 -59.50 23.27 40.70
C ARG A 3 -58.22 22.43 40.70
N MET A 4 -58.29 21.23 40.12
CA MET A 4 -57.14 20.39 39.80
C MET A 4 -56.51 20.88 38.49
N PHE A 5 -55.25 21.24 38.54
CA PHE A 5 -54.39 21.46 37.36
C PHE A 5 -53.73 20.15 36.93
N ALA A 6 -54.09 19.64 35.76
CA ALA A 6 -53.39 18.52 35.16
C ALA A 6 -52.17 19.07 34.36
N ALA A 7 -50.96 18.70 34.79
CA ALA A 7 -49.73 18.99 34.03
C ALA A 7 -49.49 17.92 33.02
N TRP A 8 -49.47 18.27 31.73
CA TRP A 8 -49.02 17.41 30.63
C TRP A 8 -47.54 17.47 30.51
N LEU A 9 -46.82 16.35 30.79
CA LEU A 9 -45.40 16.18 30.49
C LEU A 9 -45.27 15.77 29.03
N ALA A 10 -44.80 16.68 28.17
CA ALA A 10 -44.43 16.35 26.79
C ALA A 10 -43.02 15.74 26.82
N ALA A 11 -42.93 14.41 26.63
CA ALA A 11 -41.67 13.72 26.41
C ALA A 11 -41.20 13.96 24.96
N SER A 12 -40.20 14.83 24.82
CA SER A 12 -39.50 15.02 23.52
C SER A 12 -38.59 13.83 23.23
N LEU A 13 -38.99 12.94 22.34
CA LEU A 13 -38.10 11.94 21.73
C LEU A 13 -37.08 12.68 20.88
N ALA A 14 -35.85 12.84 21.36
CA ALA A 14 -34.72 13.22 20.54
C ALA A 14 -34.34 12.03 19.64
N VAL A 15 -34.78 12.05 18.39
CA VAL A 15 -34.27 11.16 17.37
C VAL A 15 -32.84 11.59 17.06
N THR A 16 -31.88 10.91 17.64
CA THR A 16 -30.48 11.03 17.22
C THR A 16 -30.35 10.40 15.83
N ALA A 17 -30.41 11.22 14.80
CA ALA A 17 -30.02 10.82 13.45
C ALA A 17 -28.54 10.43 13.54
N THR A 18 -28.25 9.13 13.46
CA THR A 18 -26.90 8.64 13.16
C THR A 18 -26.59 9.16 11.76
N ALA A 19 -25.75 10.18 11.66
CA ALA A 19 -25.21 10.64 10.39
C ALA A 19 -24.47 9.43 9.78
N GLY A 20 -25.13 8.73 8.87
CA GLY A 20 -24.52 7.68 8.06
C GLY A 20 -23.33 8.28 7.33
N ALA A 21 -22.19 7.59 7.33
CA ALA A 21 -21.02 8.02 6.58
C ALA A 21 -21.42 8.32 5.12
N GLN A 22 -21.17 9.53 4.66
CA GLN A 22 -21.54 9.96 3.31
C GLN A 22 -20.82 9.07 2.27
N GLU A 23 -21.58 8.49 1.34
CA GLU A 23 -21.04 7.71 0.23
C GLU A 23 -20.88 8.60 -1.01
N LEU A 24 -19.64 8.71 -1.50
CA LEU A 24 -19.29 9.38 -2.75
C LEU A 24 -19.05 8.33 -3.83
N ARG A 25 -19.89 8.32 -4.86
CA ARG A 25 -19.70 7.47 -6.05
C ARG A 25 -18.97 8.26 -7.12
N LEU A 26 -17.76 7.80 -7.45
CA LEU A 26 -16.99 8.36 -8.56
C LEU A 26 -17.58 7.83 -9.87
N THR A 27 -17.79 8.72 -10.85
CA THR A 27 -18.35 8.33 -12.15
C THR A 27 -17.40 8.62 -13.30
N LYS A 28 -16.98 9.86 -13.43
CA LYS A 28 -16.09 10.33 -14.50
C LYS A 28 -14.79 10.88 -13.90
N PRO A 29 -13.62 10.50 -14.42
CA PRO A 29 -12.37 11.12 -14.00
C PRO A 29 -12.33 12.60 -14.40
N ALA A 30 -11.77 13.44 -13.50
CA ALA A 30 -11.48 14.83 -13.82
C ALA A 30 -10.36 14.92 -14.87
N VAL A 31 -9.42 13.97 -14.83
CA VAL A 31 -8.35 13.82 -15.82
C VAL A 31 -8.13 12.32 -16.08
N ARG A 32 -8.06 11.96 -17.37
CA ARG A 32 -7.52 10.69 -17.83
C ARG A 32 -6.33 10.98 -18.72
N LEU A 33 -5.16 10.49 -18.33
CA LEU A 33 -3.96 10.63 -19.13
C LEU A 33 -4.04 9.69 -20.34
N ALA A 34 -3.70 10.20 -21.53
CA ALA A 34 -3.70 9.38 -22.76
C ALA A 34 -2.50 8.42 -22.82
N HIS A 35 -1.45 8.66 -22.01
CA HIS A 35 -0.26 7.81 -21.94
C HIS A 35 -0.61 6.43 -21.40
N GLN A 36 -0.07 5.41 -22.04
CA GLN A 36 -0.20 4.00 -21.68
C GLN A 36 1.00 3.59 -20.83
N PHE A 37 0.74 2.83 -19.76
CA PHE A 37 1.78 2.28 -18.90
C PHE A 37 1.79 0.75 -19.01
N SER A 38 2.97 0.16 -19.05
CA SER A 38 3.14 -1.28 -18.91
C SER A 38 2.87 -1.73 -17.47
N GLY A 39 3.26 -0.89 -16.49
CA GLY A 39 2.94 -1.07 -15.08
C GLY A 39 2.99 0.25 -14.31
N ILE A 40 2.17 0.36 -13.26
CA ILE A 40 2.25 1.48 -12.32
C ILE A 40 2.65 0.90 -10.96
N ASN A 41 3.94 0.94 -10.66
CA ASN A 41 4.54 0.38 -9.45
C ASN A 41 4.63 1.40 -8.32
N GLY A 42 4.92 2.66 -8.66
CA GLY A 42 5.00 3.76 -7.73
C GLY A 42 4.26 4.99 -8.21
N PHE A 43 3.70 5.74 -7.27
CA PHE A 43 2.97 6.98 -7.55
C PHE A 43 3.26 8.00 -6.46
N ARG A 44 3.43 9.26 -6.86
CA ARG A 44 3.53 10.40 -5.97
C ARG A 44 3.04 11.69 -6.63
N GLU A 45 2.20 12.48 -5.93
CA GLU A 45 1.91 13.86 -6.31
C GLU A 45 3.00 14.78 -5.74
N LEU A 46 3.49 15.71 -6.55
CA LEU A 46 4.43 16.76 -6.16
C LEU A 46 3.68 17.98 -5.63
N SER A 47 4.37 18.86 -4.92
CA SER A 47 3.78 20.07 -4.31
C SER A 47 3.17 21.03 -5.34
N ASP A 48 3.68 21.04 -6.57
CA ASP A 48 3.17 21.86 -7.68
C ASP A 48 1.99 21.21 -8.43
N GLY A 49 1.57 20.01 -8.03
CA GLY A 49 0.45 19.27 -8.61
C GLY A 49 0.82 18.37 -9.79
N ARG A 50 2.08 18.36 -10.23
CA ARG A 50 2.58 17.32 -11.13
C ARG A 50 2.65 16.01 -10.39
N VAL A 51 2.72 14.90 -11.13
CA VAL A 51 2.84 13.58 -10.54
C VAL A 51 4.08 12.85 -11.04
N LEU A 52 4.63 12.01 -10.19
CA LEU A 52 5.65 11.02 -10.56
C LEU A 52 4.99 9.65 -10.61
N VAL A 53 5.31 8.91 -11.67
CA VAL A 53 4.87 7.52 -11.86
C VAL A 53 6.08 6.66 -12.18
N ALA A 54 6.31 5.62 -11.40
CA ALA A 54 7.32 4.62 -11.68
C ALA A 54 6.68 3.46 -12.45
N ASP A 55 7.18 3.19 -13.64
CA ASP A 55 6.89 1.99 -14.43
C ASP A 55 8.10 1.06 -14.35
N GLY A 56 7.98 0.02 -13.52
CA GLY A 56 9.09 -0.92 -13.29
C GLY A 56 9.27 -1.94 -14.42
N ILE A 57 8.31 -2.03 -15.34
CA ILE A 57 8.40 -2.90 -16.52
C ILE A 57 9.19 -2.20 -17.63
N ASP A 58 8.92 -0.91 -17.85
CA ASP A 58 9.59 -0.10 -18.87
C ASP A 58 10.87 0.57 -18.37
N ASP A 59 11.27 0.31 -17.12
CA ASP A 59 12.45 0.91 -16.48
C ASP A 59 12.44 2.45 -16.54
N VAL A 60 11.27 3.09 -16.30
CA VAL A 60 11.13 4.54 -16.40
C VAL A 60 10.40 5.14 -15.19
N VAL A 61 10.83 6.33 -14.77
CA VAL A 61 10.07 7.19 -13.86
C VAL A 61 9.65 8.43 -14.64
N LEU A 62 8.33 8.59 -14.83
CA LEU A 62 7.75 9.71 -15.56
C LEU A 62 7.34 10.81 -14.60
N ARG A 63 7.63 12.07 -14.97
CA ARG A 63 7.11 13.27 -14.35
C ARG A 63 6.08 13.89 -15.29
N ILE A 64 4.85 14.01 -14.81
CA ILE A 64 3.67 14.28 -15.63
C ILE A 64 2.95 15.50 -15.10
N ASP A 65 2.74 16.48 -15.96
CA ASP A 65 1.81 17.59 -15.74
C ASP A 65 0.43 17.18 -16.28
N LEU A 66 -0.49 16.88 -15.37
CA LEU A 66 -1.83 16.45 -15.74
C LEU A 66 -2.72 17.58 -16.32
N ALA A 67 -2.35 18.84 -16.14
CA ALA A 67 -3.10 19.98 -16.69
C ALA A 67 -2.76 20.18 -18.17
N THR A 68 -1.50 20.00 -18.55
CA THR A 68 -1.02 20.23 -19.92
C THR A 68 -0.80 18.92 -20.70
N GLY A 69 -0.76 17.78 -20.03
CA GLY A 69 -0.39 16.48 -20.61
C GLY A 69 1.11 16.35 -20.90
N LYS A 70 1.96 17.30 -20.47
CA LYS A 70 3.40 17.24 -20.68
C LYS A 70 4.00 16.13 -19.83
N ILE A 71 4.84 15.31 -20.46
CA ILE A 71 5.56 14.21 -19.83
C ILE A 71 7.05 14.41 -20.05
N ASP A 72 7.82 14.29 -18.99
CA ASP A 72 9.28 14.16 -19.03
C ASP A 72 9.74 13.04 -18.08
N THR A 73 11.02 12.69 -18.12
CA THR A 73 11.58 11.62 -17.29
C THR A 73 12.34 12.17 -16.09
N LEU A 74 12.26 11.45 -14.96
CA LEU A 74 13.12 11.66 -13.80
C LEU A 74 14.25 10.65 -13.85
N GLY A 75 15.50 11.09 -14.07
CA GLY A 75 16.63 10.19 -14.22
C GLY A 75 16.57 9.37 -15.54
N ARG A 76 17.19 8.21 -15.55
CA ARG A 76 17.21 7.26 -16.68
C ARG A 76 17.52 5.84 -16.21
N ALA A 77 17.26 4.85 -17.07
CA ALA A 77 17.62 3.46 -16.81
C ALA A 77 19.16 3.28 -16.73
N GLY A 78 19.64 2.48 -15.77
CA GLY A 78 21.04 2.12 -15.62
C GLY A 78 21.47 1.90 -14.16
N PRO A 79 22.75 1.53 -13.93
CA PRO A 79 23.28 1.26 -12.59
C PRO A 79 23.96 2.47 -11.91
N GLY A 80 24.22 3.56 -12.66
CA GLY A 80 24.98 4.71 -12.18
C GLY A 80 24.24 5.62 -11.18
N PRO A 81 24.86 6.67 -10.66
CA PRO A 81 24.21 7.67 -9.83
C PRO A 81 23.09 8.40 -10.61
N GLY A 82 21.87 8.45 -10.05
CA GLY A 82 20.72 9.05 -10.70
C GLY A 82 20.10 8.18 -11.80
N GLU A 83 20.63 7.00 -12.03
CA GLU A 83 20.04 5.95 -12.85
C GLU A 83 19.27 4.97 -11.97
N TYR A 84 18.43 4.11 -12.55
CA TYR A 84 17.65 3.10 -11.84
C TYR A 84 17.35 1.90 -12.75
N LYS A 85 16.98 0.79 -12.12
CA LYS A 85 16.49 -0.42 -12.79
C LYS A 85 15.32 -0.98 -11.98
N SER A 86 14.26 -1.37 -12.68
CA SER A 86 13.00 -1.80 -12.05
C SER A 86 12.55 -0.83 -10.95
N PRO A 87 12.30 0.47 -11.29
CA PRO A 87 11.83 1.45 -10.33
C PRO A 87 10.49 1.04 -9.74
N ASP A 88 10.34 1.15 -8.41
CA ASP A 88 9.16 0.67 -7.69
C ASP A 88 8.52 1.83 -6.90
N GLY A 89 8.58 1.78 -5.57
CA GLY A 89 7.92 2.77 -4.71
C GLY A 89 8.50 4.18 -4.82
N LEU A 90 7.60 5.16 -4.82
CA LEU A 90 7.92 6.60 -4.79
C LEU A 90 7.36 7.20 -3.51
N PHE A 91 8.21 7.77 -2.66
CA PHE A 91 7.80 8.32 -1.37
C PHE A 91 8.21 9.79 -1.23
N ALA A 92 7.34 10.58 -0.58
CA ALA A 92 7.59 11.97 -0.32
C ALA A 92 8.67 12.13 0.77
N LEU A 93 9.60 13.04 0.53
CA LEU A 93 10.57 13.52 1.51
C LEU A 93 10.42 15.04 1.70
N PRO A 94 11.00 15.65 2.75
CA PRO A 94 11.01 17.09 2.94
C PRO A 94 11.53 17.84 1.72
N ASN A 95 11.07 19.10 1.56
CA ASN A 95 11.45 19.98 0.47
C ASN A 95 11.12 19.43 -0.94
N ASP A 96 10.00 18.70 -1.00
CA ASP A 96 9.49 18.03 -2.21
C ASP A 96 10.48 17.02 -2.84
N ALA A 97 11.49 16.57 -2.06
CA ALA A 97 12.37 15.51 -2.50
C ALA A 97 11.62 14.17 -2.57
N THR A 98 12.10 13.26 -3.41
CA THR A 98 11.51 11.94 -3.67
C THR A 98 12.49 10.84 -3.32
N LEU A 99 12.04 9.88 -2.52
CA LEU A 99 12.69 8.60 -2.33
C LEU A 99 12.16 7.62 -3.38
N LEU A 100 13.04 7.12 -4.22
CA LEU A 100 12.77 6.08 -5.20
C LEU A 100 13.33 4.75 -4.70
N VAL A 101 12.54 3.70 -4.73
CA VAL A 101 13.00 2.32 -4.54
C VAL A 101 13.46 1.77 -5.88
N ASP A 102 14.77 1.54 -6.01
CA ASP A 102 15.45 1.02 -7.19
C ASP A 102 15.71 -0.49 -6.96
N LEU A 103 14.69 -1.32 -7.28
CA LEU A 103 14.73 -2.75 -6.96
C LEU A 103 15.84 -3.48 -7.71
N GLY A 104 16.01 -3.19 -9.01
CA GLY A 104 16.97 -3.88 -9.84
C GLY A 104 18.42 -3.60 -9.47
N ASN A 105 18.70 -2.46 -8.82
CA ASN A 105 20.00 -2.12 -8.26
C ASN A 105 20.08 -2.33 -6.74
N ALA A 106 19.06 -2.91 -6.12
CA ALA A 106 18.97 -3.20 -4.68
C ALA A 106 19.28 -1.97 -3.78
N ARG A 107 18.79 -0.79 -4.16
CA ARG A 107 19.05 0.47 -3.46
C ARG A 107 17.83 1.38 -3.41
N MET A 108 17.94 2.40 -2.60
CA MET A 108 17.04 3.55 -2.58
C MET A 108 17.81 4.78 -3.04
N SER A 109 17.18 5.61 -3.88
CA SER A 109 17.77 6.83 -4.43
C SER A 109 16.93 8.05 -4.08
N VAL A 110 17.59 9.14 -3.69
CA VAL A 110 16.92 10.41 -3.36
C VAL A 110 17.14 11.39 -4.50
N PHE A 111 16.03 11.92 -5.00
CA PHE A 111 15.98 13.03 -5.95
C PHE A 111 15.40 14.26 -5.25
N ASP A 112 15.95 15.44 -5.46
CA ASP A 112 15.40 16.68 -4.92
C ASP A 112 14.13 17.13 -5.67
N GLY A 113 13.49 18.21 -5.21
CA GLY A 113 12.27 18.75 -5.84
C GLY A 113 12.48 19.23 -7.29
N THR A 114 13.71 19.43 -7.74
CA THR A 114 14.02 19.74 -9.16
C THR A 114 14.21 18.48 -10.00
N GLY A 115 14.32 17.33 -9.37
CA GLY A 115 14.58 16.03 -10.01
C GLY A 115 16.06 15.68 -10.14
N LYS A 116 16.97 16.42 -9.45
CA LYS A 116 18.39 16.11 -9.42
C LYS A 116 18.66 15.03 -8.38
N HIS A 117 19.42 14.00 -8.77
CA HIS A 117 19.90 12.97 -7.84
C HIS A 117 20.80 13.59 -6.75
N ARG A 118 20.61 13.16 -5.51
CA ARG A 118 21.34 13.62 -4.33
C ARG A 118 22.20 12.54 -3.71
N GLU A 119 21.63 11.39 -3.46
CA GLU A 119 22.29 10.26 -2.82
C GLU A 119 21.62 8.95 -3.17
N SER A 120 22.33 7.85 -2.96
CA SER A 120 21.76 6.49 -2.98
C SER A 120 22.31 5.70 -1.80
N PHE A 121 21.52 4.80 -1.26
CA PHE A 121 21.91 3.91 -0.18
C PHE A 121 21.22 2.53 -0.36
N PRO A 122 21.89 1.43 0.08
CA PRO A 122 21.39 0.08 -0.16
C PRO A 122 20.05 -0.19 0.54
N ILE A 123 19.25 -1.10 0.00
CA ILE A 123 18.04 -1.63 0.65
C ILE A 123 18.41 -2.43 1.90
N ALA A 124 19.53 -3.15 1.87
CA ALA A 124 20.05 -3.84 3.05
C ALA A 124 20.77 -2.84 3.98
N GLN A 125 20.23 -2.59 5.16
CA GLN A 125 20.77 -1.65 6.14
C GLN A 125 20.99 -2.32 7.49
N GLY A 126 22.24 -2.37 7.93
CA GLY A 126 22.58 -2.76 9.29
C GLY A 126 22.15 -1.70 10.31
N GLN A 127 21.68 -2.15 11.48
CA GLN A 127 21.48 -1.24 12.60
C GLN A 127 22.86 -0.88 13.19
N PRO A 128 23.19 0.40 13.39
CA PRO A 128 24.45 0.79 14.05
C PRO A 128 24.56 0.12 15.42
N GLY A 129 25.69 -0.57 15.67
CA GLY A 129 25.91 -1.28 16.93
C GLY A 129 25.23 -2.64 17.06
N ALA A 130 24.48 -3.10 16.07
CA ALA A 130 24.04 -4.48 16.02
C ALA A 130 25.25 -5.39 15.75
N GLY A 131 25.40 -6.45 16.57
CA GLY A 131 26.43 -7.47 16.34
C GLY A 131 26.20 -8.24 15.01
N PRO A 132 27.03 -9.23 14.70
CA PRO A 132 26.88 -10.04 13.51
C PRO A 132 25.49 -10.73 13.51
N GLY A 133 24.65 -10.37 12.55
CA GLY A 133 23.29 -10.89 12.39
C GLY A 133 22.73 -10.58 11.01
N PRO A 134 21.55 -11.12 10.66
CA PRO A 134 20.92 -10.84 9.39
C PRO A 134 20.63 -9.34 9.27
N VAL A 135 21.09 -8.74 8.20
CA VAL A 135 20.83 -7.33 7.87
C VAL A 135 19.39 -7.20 7.37
N PRO A 136 18.54 -6.36 7.99
CA PRO A 136 17.17 -6.21 7.54
C PRO A 136 17.11 -5.57 6.15
N LEU A 137 16.23 -6.10 5.31
CA LEU A 137 15.88 -5.48 4.05
C LEU A 137 14.81 -4.43 4.30
N ILE A 138 15.06 -3.22 3.84
CA ILE A 138 14.15 -2.08 4.00
C ILE A 138 13.36 -1.90 2.71
N PHE A 139 12.09 -2.30 2.73
CA PHE A 139 11.10 -1.97 1.71
C PHE A 139 10.15 -0.93 2.30
N PRO A 140 10.33 0.36 1.95
CA PRO A 140 9.47 1.42 2.47
C PRO A 140 8.00 1.17 2.13
N ARG A 141 7.12 1.45 3.09
CA ARG A 141 5.67 1.50 2.89
C ARG A 141 5.10 2.90 3.12
N GLY A 142 5.91 3.80 3.63
CA GLY A 142 5.56 5.19 3.82
C GLY A 142 6.71 6.01 4.38
N THR A 143 6.56 7.31 4.27
CA THR A 143 7.43 8.31 4.87
C THR A 143 6.58 9.36 5.57
N ASP A 144 7.15 10.10 6.50
CA ASP A 144 6.48 11.24 7.11
C ASP A 144 7.10 12.59 6.68
N SER A 145 6.49 13.69 7.10
CA SER A 145 6.94 15.04 6.77
C SER A 145 8.33 15.41 7.30
N ARG A 146 8.90 14.57 8.19
CA ARG A 146 10.29 14.69 8.66
C ARG A 146 11.28 13.86 7.86
N GLY A 147 10.80 13.11 6.84
CA GLY A 147 11.63 12.24 5.99
C GLY A 147 12.03 10.92 6.65
N ARG A 148 11.36 10.53 7.75
CA ARG A 148 11.57 9.23 8.36
C ARG A 148 10.90 8.14 7.52
N ILE A 149 11.54 7.01 7.37
CA ILE A 149 11.11 5.90 6.53
C ILE A 149 10.47 4.83 7.42
N TYR A 150 9.30 4.34 7.00
CA TYR A 150 8.58 3.29 7.73
C TYR A 150 8.51 2.03 6.89
N PHE A 151 8.83 0.91 7.50
CA PHE A 151 8.88 -0.39 6.85
C PHE A 151 8.54 -1.52 7.82
N GLN A 152 8.32 -2.69 7.29
CA GLN A 152 8.19 -3.93 8.05
C GLN A 152 9.33 -4.85 7.63
N PRO A 153 10.22 -5.24 8.56
CA PRO A 153 11.31 -6.16 8.25
C PRO A 153 10.77 -7.49 7.67
N VAL A 154 11.43 -7.98 6.64
CA VAL A 154 11.16 -9.28 6.04
C VAL A 154 11.95 -10.33 6.78
N GLY A 155 11.35 -11.51 7.07
CA GLY A 155 12.09 -12.67 7.60
C GLY A 155 12.04 -12.87 9.10
N GLY A 156 11.06 -12.37 9.81
CA GLY A 156 10.75 -12.80 11.19
C GLY A 156 9.81 -13.99 11.19
N GLY A 157 10.17 -15.11 11.82
CA GLY A 157 9.22 -16.20 12.06
C GLY A 157 8.18 -15.79 13.11
N GLY A 158 6.92 -16.21 12.96
CA GLY A 158 5.85 -15.99 13.92
C GLY A 158 4.62 -15.33 13.34
N ASP A 159 3.63 -15.07 14.21
CA ASP A 159 2.32 -14.50 13.87
C ASP A 159 2.26 -12.98 14.02
N SER A 160 3.37 -12.32 14.34
CA SER A 160 3.45 -10.89 14.54
C SER A 160 4.72 -10.29 13.94
N GLY A 161 4.59 -9.11 13.35
CA GLY A 161 5.69 -8.30 12.81
C GLY A 161 5.76 -6.92 13.47
N SER A 162 6.90 -6.28 13.34
CA SER A 162 7.10 -4.92 13.82
C SER A 162 6.99 -3.91 12.68
N VAL A 163 6.24 -2.83 12.89
CA VAL A 163 6.37 -1.63 12.06
C VAL A 163 7.55 -0.83 12.62
N VAL A 164 8.57 -0.69 11.82
CA VAL A 164 9.82 -0.01 12.18
C VAL A 164 9.88 1.34 11.48
N ARG A 165 10.31 2.35 12.23
CA ARG A 165 10.62 3.67 11.74
C ARG A 165 12.12 3.86 11.71
N TRP A 166 12.66 4.24 10.59
CA TRP A 166 14.05 4.60 10.42
C TRP A 166 14.20 6.12 10.32
N ASP A 167 14.83 6.71 11.32
CA ASP A 167 15.26 8.10 11.31
C ASP A 167 16.72 8.14 10.80
N ARG A 168 16.90 8.50 9.54
CA ARG A 168 18.22 8.52 8.89
C ARG A 168 19.12 9.60 9.48
N ALA A 169 18.57 10.76 9.80
CA ALA A 169 19.33 11.87 10.37
C ALA A 169 19.90 11.53 11.75
N ALA A 170 19.14 10.78 12.55
CA ALA A 170 19.55 10.30 13.86
C ALA A 170 20.23 8.91 13.82
N ALA A 171 20.36 8.30 12.65
CA ALA A 171 20.86 6.93 12.46
C ALA A 171 20.19 5.92 13.38
N ARG A 172 18.86 6.03 13.60
CA ARG A 172 18.11 5.28 14.61
C ARG A 172 16.92 4.54 14.02
N PHE A 173 16.74 3.30 14.49
CA PHE A 173 15.56 2.49 14.24
C PHE A 173 14.70 2.39 15.50
N ASP A 174 13.39 2.64 15.36
CA ASP A 174 12.41 2.51 16.44
C ASP A 174 11.29 1.58 16.01
N THR A 175 10.89 0.64 16.88
CA THR A 175 9.63 -0.08 16.71
C THR A 175 8.47 0.80 17.15
N VAL A 176 7.60 1.17 16.21
CA VAL A 176 6.46 2.06 16.48
C VAL A 176 5.16 1.29 16.76
N ALA A 177 5.03 0.08 16.21
CA ALA A 177 3.85 -0.76 16.43
C ALA A 177 4.16 -2.22 16.15
N LYS A 178 3.24 -3.11 16.60
CA LYS A 178 3.18 -4.50 16.19
C LYS A 178 1.90 -4.77 15.42
N VAL A 179 2.00 -5.63 14.41
CA VAL A 179 0.93 -6.05 13.50
C VAL A 179 0.87 -7.57 13.44
N LYS A 180 -0.34 -8.11 13.29
CA LYS A 180 -0.54 -9.53 13.07
C LYS A 180 -0.12 -9.88 11.64
N LEU A 181 0.70 -10.91 11.50
CA LEU A 181 1.10 -11.48 10.22
C LEU A 181 0.23 -12.68 9.87
N PRO A 182 0.14 -13.03 8.59
CA PRO A 182 -0.50 -14.26 8.17
C PRO A 182 0.41 -15.45 8.50
N PRO A 183 -0.14 -16.63 8.70
CA PRO A 183 0.65 -17.85 8.68
C PRO A 183 1.32 -18.00 7.31
N LEU A 184 2.53 -18.55 7.27
CA LEU A 184 3.21 -18.85 6.01
C LEU A 184 3.10 -20.35 5.71
N ILE A 185 2.67 -20.66 4.48
CA ILE A 185 2.68 -22.01 3.94
C ILE A 185 4.08 -22.22 3.36
N THR A 186 4.80 -23.21 3.88
CA THR A 186 6.12 -23.59 3.38
C THR A 186 5.97 -24.73 2.37
N ARG A 187 6.43 -24.52 1.16
CA ARG A 187 6.53 -25.55 0.12
C ARG A 187 8.00 -25.84 -0.13
N THR A 188 8.34 -27.12 -0.19
CA THR A 188 9.70 -27.56 -0.50
C THR A 188 9.65 -28.38 -1.79
N SER A 189 10.50 -28.03 -2.74
CA SER A 189 10.69 -28.77 -4.01
C SER A 189 12.17 -28.97 -4.28
N GLY A 190 12.50 -29.88 -5.18
CA GLY A 190 13.88 -30.20 -5.58
C GLY A 190 14.39 -31.50 -4.95
N GLY A 191 15.60 -31.89 -5.36
CA GLY A 191 16.27 -33.13 -4.97
C GLY A 191 17.29 -32.91 -3.85
N PRO A 192 18.07 -33.96 -3.51
CA PRO A 192 19.04 -33.93 -2.41
C PRO A 192 20.10 -32.81 -2.53
N ASN A 193 20.43 -32.38 -3.75
CA ASN A 193 21.49 -31.41 -4.02
C ASN A 193 20.94 -30.01 -4.42
N SER A 194 19.61 -29.84 -4.55
CA SER A 194 19.00 -28.54 -4.84
C SER A 194 17.64 -28.45 -4.19
N ARG A 195 17.60 -27.88 -3.00
CA ARG A 195 16.38 -27.71 -2.22
C ARG A 195 15.84 -26.29 -2.40
N ASN A 196 14.69 -26.16 -3.04
CA ASN A 196 13.95 -24.91 -3.10
C ASN A 196 12.91 -24.87 -1.96
N VAL A 197 12.99 -23.86 -1.13
CA VAL A 197 12.00 -23.60 -0.07
C VAL A 197 11.28 -22.33 -0.42
N ARG A 198 9.98 -22.42 -0.66
CA ARG A 198 9.11 -21.27 -0.93
C ARG A 198 8.16 -21.08 0.26
N GLN A 199 8.11 -19.87 0.78
CA GLN A 199 7.14 -19.46 1.79
C GLN A 199 6.20 -18.42 1.21
N GLN A 200 4.90 -18.64 1.36
CA GLN A 200 3.88 -17.72 0.89
C GLN A 200 2.68 -17.72 1.85
N PRO A 201 1.98 -16.59 2.01
CA PRO A 201 0.74 -16.58 2.77
C PRO A 201 -0.35 -17.39 2.04
N PRO A 202 -1.36 -17.92 2.77
CA PRO A 202 -2.54 -18.51 2.16
C PRO A 202 -3.31 -17.46 1.34
N PRO A 203 -4.23 -17.88 0.46
CA PRO A 203 -5.13 -16.96 -0.21
C PRO A 203 -5.98 -16.17 0.80
N TYR A 204 -6.19 -14.88 0.52
CA TYR A 204 -6.99 -13.98 1.37
C TYR A 204 -6.65 -14.07 2.87
N PRO A 205 -5.39 -13.84 3.25
CA PRO A 205 -4.97 -14.04 4.63
C PRO A 205 -5.61 -13.03 5.58
N VAL A 206 -5.99 -13.49 6.77
CA VAL A 206 -6.45 -12.60 7.85
C VAL A 206 -5.24 -12.04 8.57
N GLN A 207 -4.86 -10.82 8.19
CA GLN A 207 -3.69 -10.12 8.71
C GLN A 207 -4.01 -8.65 8.97
N ASP A 208 -3.24 -8.01 9.84
CA ASP A 208 -3.28 -6.56 9.97
C ASP A 208 -2.66 -5.89 8.74
N ASN A 209 -3.13 -4.67 8.44
CA ASN A 209 -2.47 -3.78 7.51
C ASN A 209 -2.13 -2.46 8.21
N TRP A 210 -1.30 -1.62 7.60
CA TRP A 210 -0.92 -0.35 8.18
C TRP A 210 -0.53 0.67 7.12
N ALA A 211 -0.66 1.94 7.48
CA ALA A 211 -0.23 3.08 6.66
C ALA A 211 0.33 4.20 7.54
N VAL A 212 1.11 5.09 6.94
CA VAL A 212 1.75 6.20 7.65
C VAL A 212 1.10 7.51 7.23
N ALA A 213 0.72 8.32 8.22
CA ALA A 213 0.26 9.68 7.99
C ALA A 213 1.43 10.66 7.87
N PRO A 214 1.25 11.81 7.19
CA PRO A 214 2.30 12.83 7.05
C PRO A 214 2.85 13.34 8.40
N ASP A 215 2.07 13.33 9.46
CA ASP A 215 2.48 13.72 10.81
C ASP A 215 3.29 12.63 11.54
N GLY A 216 3.44 11.46 10.95
CA GLY A 216 4.18 10.32 11.50
C GLY A 216 3.36 9.39 12.38
N ARG A 217 2.04 9.59 12.48
CA ARG A 217 1.14 8.58 13.06
C ARG A 217 1.06 7.38 12.13
N VAL A 218 0.91 6.21 12.73
CA VAL A 218 0.72 4.95 12.02
C VAL A 218 -0.70 4.46 12.24
N ALA A 219 -1.46 4.35 11.17
CA ALA A 219 -2.75 3.69 11.16
C ALA A 219 -2.54 2.18 11.16
N LEU A 220 -3.15 1.48 12.09
CA LEU A 220 -3.12 0.03 12.22
C LEU A 220 -4.52 -0.51 11.91
N ILE A 221 -4.68 -1.10 10.76
CA ILE A 221 -5.94 -1.66 10.29
C ILE A 221 -5.99 -3.10 10.77
N ARG A 222 -6.84 -3.39 11.75
CA ARG A 222 -6.83 -4.64 12.51
C ARG A 222 -7.73 -5.72 11.92
N ALA A 223 -7.23 -6.95 11.94
CA ALA A 223 -7.97 -8.18 11.62
C ALA A 223 -7.62 -9.31 12.62
N PRO A 224 -8.59 -10.19 13.01
CA PRO A 224 -10.02 -10.12 12.72
C PRO A 224 -10.69 -8.98 13.50
N GLY A 225 -11.88 -8.59 13.05
CA GLY A 225 -12.59 -7.47 13.67
C GLY A 225 -12.09 -6.12 13.13
N TYR A 226 -12.60 -5.76 11.97
CA TYR A 226 -12.19 -4.55 11.26
C TYR A 226 -12.35 -3.32 12.15
N ARG A 227 -11.24 -2.69 12.49
CA ARG A 227 -11.14 -1.38 13.14
C ARG A 227 -9.81 -0.75 12.79
N VAL A 228 -9.68 0.54 13.00
CA VAL A 228 -8.42 1.28 12.79
C VAL A 228 -7.97 1.91 14.10
N ASP A 229 -6.79 1.48 14.57
CA ASP A 229 -6.09 2.11 15.68
C ASP A 229 -5.04 3.09 15.13
N TRP A 230 -4.80 4.20 15.81
CA TRP A 230 -3.71 5.11 15.47
C TRP A 230 -2.61 5.04 16.55
N ALA A 231 -1.39 4.73 16.11
CA ALA A 231 -0.21 4.77 16.98
C ALA A 231 0.57 6.07 16.73
N ALA A 232 0.90 6.77 17.82
CA ALA A 232 1.67 8.01 17.82
C ALA A 232 2.75 7.96 18.93
N ALA A 233 3.67 8.91 18.94
CA ALA A 233 4.69 9.02 19.98
C ALA A 233 4.08 9.21 21.41
N GLY A 234 2.89 9.81 21.49
CA GLY A 234 2.17 10.06 22.76
C GLY A 234 1.19 8.97 23.18
N GLY A 235 1.10 7.84 22.45
CA GLY A 235 0.18 6.77 22.80
C GLY A 235 -0.59 6.20 21.61
N ARG A 236 -1.64 5.43 21.92
CA ARG A 236 -2.49 4.79 20.91
C ARG A 236 -3.95 5.24 21.09
N THR A 237 -4.60 5.55 19.97
CA THR A 237 -6.07 5.72 19.92
C THR A 237 -6.64 4.44 19.32
N THR A 238 -7.59 3.81 20.01
CA THR A 238 -8.27 2.60 19.52
C THR A 238 -9.59 3.00 18.88
N GLY A 239 -9.75 2.63 17.60
CA GLY A 239 -10.98 2.87 16.86
C GLY A 239 -12.11 1.90 17.23
N LYS A 240 -13.32 2.24 16.81
CA LYS A 240 -14.49 1.37 16.97
C LYS A 240 -14.49 0.27 15.90
N LEU A 241 -15.21 -0.83 16.16
CA LEU A 241 -15.46 -1.85 15.15
C LEU A 241 -16.26 -1.28 13.98
N ILE A 242 -15.78 -1.56 12.78
CA ILE A 242 -16.40 -1.14 11.52
C ILE A 242 -17.13 -2.34 10.93
N PRO A 243 -18.44 -2.25 10.71
CA PRO A 243 -19.21 -3.35 10.11
C PRO A 243 -18.70 -3.69 8.69
N ALA A 244 -18.38 -4.96 8.47
CA ALA A 244 -17.95 -5.48 7.18
C ALA A 244 -18.63 -6.84 6.93
N PRO A 245 -19.71 -6.87 6.13
CA PRO A 245 -20.35 -8.12 5.75
C PRO A 245 -19.34 -9.06 5.07
N PRO A 246 -19.36 -10.36 5.36
CA PRO A 246 -18.46 -11.31 4.74
C PRO A 246 -18.70 -11.41 3.24
N VAL A 247 -17.65 -11.43 2.44
CA VAL A 247 -17.69 -11.64 0.99
C VAL A 247 -17.28 -13.09 0.73
N PRO A 248 -18.22 -13.97 0.30
CA PRO A 248 -17.91 -15.38 0.05
C PRO A 248 -16.85 -15.57 -1.02
N VAL A 249 -15.93 -16.51 -0.82
CA VAL A 249 -14.91 -16.88 -1.82
C VAL A 249 -15.48 -17.96 -2.74
N ARG A 250 -15.81 -17.56 -3.97
CA ARG A 250 -16.33 -18.40 -5.05
C ARG A 250 -15.31 -18.50 -6.19
N ALA A 251 -15.65 -19.16 -7.28
CA ALA A 251 -14.77 -19.30 -8.45
C ALA A 251 -14.29 -17.95 -9.02
N ALA A 252 -15.15 -16.93 -9.04
CA ALA A 252 -14.80 -15.61 -9.51
C ALA A 252 -13.75 -14.92 -8.62
N GLU A 253 -13.88 -15.02 -7.30
CA GLU A 253 -12.93 -14.50 -6.33
C GLU A 253 -11.59 -15.22 -6.42
N LYS A 254 -11.59 -16.53 -6.62
CA LYS A 254 -10.36 -17.31 -6.82
C LYS A 254 -9.61 -16.85 -8.07
N LYS A 255 -10.33 -16.69 -9.19
CA LYS A 255 -9.76 -16.20 -10.45
C LYS A 255 -9.18 -14.78 -10.30
N GLU A 256 -9.91 -13.87 -9.62
CA GLU A 256 -9.45 -12.50 -9.34
C GLU A 256 -8.15 -12.53 -8.51
N PHE A 257 -8.11 -13.32 -7.43
CA PHE A 257 -6.92 -13.46 -6.59
C PHE A 257 -5.70 -13.92 -7.37
N MET A 258 -5.86 -14.91 -8.25
CA MET A 258 -4.77 -15.45 -9.07
C MET A 258 -4.22 -14.38 -10.03
N ALA A 259 -5.12 -13.67 -10.72
CA ALA A 259 -4.72 -12.59 -11.63
C ALA A 259 -4.00 -11.44 -10.89
N GLU A 260 -4.48 -11.05 -9.72
CA GLU A 260 -3.85 -10.00 -8.91
C GLU A 260 -2.49 -10.44 -8.34
N SER A 261 -2.36 -11.70 -7.92
CA SER A 261 -1.11 -12.24 -7.39
C SER A 261 -0.03 -12.31 -8.48
N ALA A 262 -0.40 -12.68 -9.70
CA ALA A 262 0.51 -12.67 -10.85
C ALA A 262 0.97 -11.24 -11.21
N ALA A 263 0.06 -10.28 -11.18
CA ALA A 263 0.34 -8.90 -11.60
C ALA A 263 1.13 -8.06 -10.57
N ASN A 264 1.00 -8.35 -9.27
CA ASN A 264 1.52 -7.47 -8.21
C ASN A 264 2.50 -8.16 -7.24
N GLY A 265 2.81 -9.44 -7.44
CA GLY A 265 3.70 -10.20 -6.56
C GLY A 265 5.11 -9.60 -6.54
N LEU A 266 5.66 -9.37 -5.33
CA LEU A 266 7.09 -9.11 -5.15
C LEU A 266 7.79 -10.47 -5.02
N SER A 267 8.73 -10.76 -5.89
CA SER A 267 9.60 -11.92 -5.80
C SER A 267 10.99 -11.51 -5.30
N VAL A 268 11.55 -12.32 -4.42
CA VAL A 268 12.92 -12.19 -3.94
C VAL A 268 13.60 -13.51 -4.23
N SER A 269 14.58 -13.50 -5.12
CA SER A 269 15.42 -14.66 -5.43
C SER A 269 16.77 -14.49 -4.76
N ILE A 270 17.19 -15.50 -4.02
CA ILE A 270 18.51 -15.56 -3.39
C ILE A 270 19.28 -16.69 -4.06
N GLU A 271 20.33 -16.36 -4.76
CA GLU A 271 21.24 -17.33 -5.39
C GLU A 271 22.53 -17.38 -4.61
N ASN A 272 22.96 -18.56 -4.27
CA ASN A 272 24.28 -18.79 -3.65
C ASN A 272 25.15 -19.60 -4.62
N ASN A 273 26.06 -18.90 -5.30
CA ASN A 273 27.03 -19.50 -6.19
C ASN A 273 28.41 -19.49 -5.53
N ASN A 274 28.85 -20.64 -5.02
CA ASN A 274 30.17 -20.83 -4.39
C ASN A 274 30.52 -19.82 -3.29
N GLY A 275 29.52 -19.50 -2.43
CA GLY A 275 29.69 -18.55 -1.34
C GLY A 275 29.43 -17.08 -1.72
N GLN A 276 29.20 -16.77 -2.98
CA GLN A 276 28.69 -15.48 -3.41
C GLN A 276 27.15 -15.51 -3.35
N VAL A 277 26.58 -14.72 -2.46
CA VAL A 277 25.13 -14.55 -2.34
C VAL A 277 24.71 -13.37 -3.20
N SER A 278 23.88 -13.62 -4.20
CA SER A 278 23.22 -12.57 -4.99
C SER A 278 21.72 -12.54 -4.66
N MET A 279 21.17 -11.34 -4.55
CA MET A 279 19.74 -11.13 -4.35
C MET A 279 19.16 -10.41 -5.57
N ARG A 280 18.06 -10.93 -6.09
CA ARG A 280 17.28 -10.28 -7.14
C ARG A 280 15.89 -9.98 -6.62
N PHE A 281 15.42 -8.79 -6.92
CA PHE A 281 14.08 -8.34 -6.60
C PHE A 281 13.34 -8.05 -7.90
N ALA A 282 12.12 -8.53 -8.02
CA ALA A 282 11.24 -8.21 -9.14
C ALA A 282 9.81 -8.07 -8.66
N ARG A 283 9.06 -7.15 -9.29
CA ARG A 283 7.62 -6.99 -9.07
C ARG A 283 6.90 -7.14 -10.40
N GLY A 284 5.74 -7.82 -10.39
CA GLY A 284 4.93 -8.06 -11.57
C GLY A 284 5.35 -9.31 -12.33
N ARG A 285 5.10 -9.32 -13.63
CA ARG A 285 5.18 -10.47 -14.52
C ARG A 285 6.43 -11.32 -14.27
N ARG A 286 6.23 -12.59 -13.97
CA ARG A 286 7.31 -13.58 -13.99
C ARG A 286 7.87 -13.65 -15.40
N ASP A 287 9.19 -13.72 -15.48
CA ASP A 287 9.86 -14.14 -16.70
C ASP A 287 9.25 -15.45 -17.21
N ASP A 288 9.28 -15.64 -18.48
CA ASP A 288 8.59 -16.54 -19.41
C ASP A 288 8.55 -18.05 -19.07
N ASP A 289 8.80 -18.46 -17.85
CA ASP A 289 8.78 -19.87 -17.42
C ASP A 289 7.36 -20.42 -17.18
N GLY A 290 6.34 -19.80 -17.75
CA GLY A 290 5.02 -20.41 -17.97
C GLY A 290 4.29 -21.01 -16.78
N ASP A 291 4.84 -20.95 -15.57
CA ASP A 291 4.23 -21.50 -14.37
C ASP A 291 3.05 -20.62 -13.93
N GLU A 292 1.86 -21.05 -14.29
CA GLU A 292 0.66 -20.60 -13.60
C GLU A 292 0.90 -20.74 -12.08
N PRO A 293 0.45 -19.78 -11.28
CA PRO A 293 0.59 -19.90 -9.83
C PRO A 293 0.02 -21.25 -9.41
N ASP A 294 0.88 -22.10 -8.83
CA ASP A 294 0.47 -23.43 -8.37
C ASP A 294 -0.66 -23.28 -7.34
N THR A 295 -1.87 -23.57 -7.79
CA THR A 295 -3.10 -23.53 -6.99
C THR A 295 -3.44 -24.91 -6.41
N GLU A 296 -2.70 -25.94 -6.81
CA GLU A 296 -2.93 -27.29 -6.35
C GLU A 296 -2.64 -27.38 -4.85
N GLY A 297 -3.63 -27.80 -4.09
CA GLY A 297 -3.54 -27.86 -2.63
C GLY A 297 -3.64 -26.51 -1.91
N MET A 298 -4.07 -25.40 -2.56
CA MET A 298 -4.39 -24.17 -1.85
C MET A 298 -5.70 -24.31 -1.08
N GLU A 299 -5.64 -24.14 0.24
CA GLU A 299 -6.83 -24.00 1.08
C GLU A 299 -7.42 -22.62 0.94
N TRP A 300 -8.65 -22.54 0.46
CA TRP A 300 -9.38 -21.29 0.29
C TRP A 300 -10.28 -21.01 1.49
N PRO A 301 -10.26 -19.80 2.06
CA PRO A 301 -11.19 -19.46 3.13
C PRO A 301 -12.62 -19.37 2.59
N ALA A 302 -13.60 -19.54 3.48
CA ALA A 302 -15.01 -19.41 3.12
C ALA A 302 -15.38 -17.98 2.67
N ALA A 303 -14.69 -16.96 3.20
CA ALA A 303 -14.92 -15.56 2.88
C ALA A 303 -13.60 -14.78 2.85
N LYS A 304 -13.58 -13.67 2.07
CA LYS A 304 -12.50 -12.69 2.08
C LYS A 304 -12.38 -12.03 3.46
N PRO A 305 -11.18 -11.56 3.87
CA PRO A 305 -11.04 -10.67 5.03
C PRO A 305 -11.83 -9.36 4.79
N PRO A 306 -12.13 -8.57 5.84
CA PRO A 306 -12.99 -7.39 5.71
C PRO A 306 -12.40 -6.27 4.83
N PHE A 307 -11.10 -6.25 4.65
CA PHE A 307 -10.35 -5.28 3.83
C PHE A 307 -9.21 -5.97 3.07
N THR A 308 -8.71 -5.31 2.03
CA THR A 308 -7.56 -5.76 1.26
C THR A 308 -6.26 -5.13 1.75
N GLY A 309 -5.13 -5.44 1.10
CA GLY A 309 -3.83 -4.84 1.41
C GLY A 309 -3.69 -3.36 0.99
N THR A 310 -4.62 -2.82 0.19
CA THR A 310 -4.51 -1.44 -0.31
C THR A 310 -5.00 -0.44 0.73
N SER A 311 -4.11 0.47 1.12
CA SER A 311 -4.43 1.61 1.99
C SER A 311 -3.53 2.79 1.68
N ALA A 312 -4.04 4.00 1.79
CA ALA A 312 -3.30 5.24 1.60
C ALA A 312 -3.77 6.30 2.59
N VAL A 313 -2.87 7.16 3.06
CA VAL A 313 -3.25 8.34 3.85
C VAL A 313 -3.15 9.56 2.95
N GLY A 314 -4.24 10.31 2.87
CA GLY A 314 -4.26 11.57 2.15
C GLY A 314 -3.52 12.69 2.89
N PRO A 315 -3.21 13.80 2.20
CA PRO A 315 -2.58 14.97 2.83
C PRO A 315 -3.45 15.63 3.91
N ASP A 316 -4.74 15.36 3.90
CA ASP A 316 -5.72 15.76 4.93
C ASP A 316 -5.71 14.86 6.18
N GLY A 317 -4.85 13.86 6.21
CA GLY A 317 -4.71 12.90 7.31
C GLY A 317 -5.79 11.82 7.35
N ARG A 318 -6.74 11.79 6.41
CA ARG A 318 -7.73 10.71 6.30
C ARG A 318 -7.09 9.47 5.70
N LEU A 319 -7.35 8.32 6.31
CA LEU A 319 -6.91 7.03 5.81
C LEU A 319 -7.99 6.46 4.88
N TRP A 320 -7.58 6.01 3.72
CA TRP A 320 -8.38 5.24 2.77
C TRP A 320 -8.07 3.76 2.95
N VAL A 321 -9.10 2.95 3.20
CA VAL A 321 -8.97 1.50 3.35
C VAL A 321 -9.84 0.82 2.32
N GLU A 322 -9.23 0.05 1.43
CA GLU A 322 -9.96 -0.73 0.44
C GLU A 322 -10.70 -1.88 1.13
N ARG A 323 -12.02 -1.88 1.03
CA ARG A 323 -12.88 -2.96 1.53
C ARG A 323 -12.80 -4.16 0.60
N SER A 324 -12.97 -5.33 1.15
CA SER A 324 -13.26 -6.50 0.34
C SER A 324 -14.65 -6.39 -0.27
N VAL A 325 -14.72 -6.60 -1.57
CA VAL A 325 -15.96 -6.63 -2.36
C VAL A 325 -16.00 -7.92 -3.19
N ALA A 326 -17.16 -8.25 -3.75
CA ALA A 326 -17.27 -9.38 -4.68
C ALA A 326 -16.39 -9.14 -5.91
N ALA A 327 -15.94 -10.21 -6.54
CA ALA A 327 -15.17 -10.13 -7.77
C ALA A 327 -15.94 -9.34 -8.85
N ASN A 328 -15.21 -8.51 -9.59
CA ASN A 328 -15.75 -7.59 -10.62
C ASN A 328 -16.72 -6.51 -10.10
N ALA A 329 -16.94 -6.40 -8.78
CA ALA A 329 -17.71 -5.30 -8.21
C ALA A 329 -16.90 -3.98 -8.18
N PRO A 330 -17.57 -2.81 -8.17
CA PRO A 330 -16.91 -1.54 -7.92
C PRO A 330 -16.12 -1.57 -6.61
N ARG A 331 -14.85 -1.17 -6.63
CA ARG A 331 -14.04 -1.10 -5.42
C ARG A 331 -14.54 -0.01 -4.50
N SER A 332 -14.52 -0.28 -3.21
CA SER A 332 -15.04 0.60 -2.18
C SER A 332 -13.96 0.89 -1.14
N TYR A 333 -13.84 2.14 -0.74
CA TYR A 333 -12.85 2.62 0.20
C TYR A 333 -13.52 3.30 1.39
N ASP A 334 -13.33 2.81 2.59
CA ASP A 334 -13.72 3.54 3.79
C ASP A 334 -12.73 4.68 4.04
N LEU A 335 -13.25 5.88 4.29
CA LEU A 335 -12.47 7.04 4.74
C LEU A 335 -12.49 7.06 6.27
N ILE A 336 -11.31 6.92 6.86
CA ILE A 336 -11.15 6.82 8.31
C ILE A 336 -10.55 8.12 8.84
N GLY A 337 -11.22 8.70 9.82
CA GLY A 337 -10.78 9.89 10.52
C GLY A 337 -9.68 9.62 11.57
N PRO A 338 -9.16 10.69 12.20
CA PRO A 338 -8.09 10.60 13.20
C PRO A 338 -8.52 9.89 14.49
N ALA A 339 -9.82 9.74 14.75
CA ALA A 339 -10.35 8.97 15.87
C ALA A 339 -10.53 7.47 15.55
N GLY A 340 -10.24 7.03 14.31
CA GLY A 340 -10.43 5.66 13.87
C GLY A 340 -11.88 5.33 13.47
N ASP A 341 -12.72 6.31 13.30
CA ASP A 341 -14.10 6.22 12.87
C ASP A 341 -14.23 6.38 11.34
N VAL A 342 -15.28 5.78 10.77
CA VAL A 342 -15.60 5.95 9.34
C VAL A 342 -16.29 7.30 9.16
N VAL A 343 -15.62 8.24 8.48
CA VAL A 343 -16.12 9.58 8.19
C VAL A 343 -16.75 9.70 6.79
N GLY A 344 -16.53 8.70 5.93
CA GLY A 344 -17.09 8.66 4.59
C GLY A 344 -16.75 7.35 3.88
N ARG A 345 -17.29 7.19 2.68
CA ARG A 345 -16.98 6.07 1.79
C ARG A 345 -16.87 6.57 0.35
N VAL A 346 -15.88 6.06 -0.37
CA VAL A 346 -15.72 6.31 -1.80
C VAL A 346 -15.90 5.00 -2.56
N VAL A 347 -16.73 5.03 -3.59
CA VAL A 347 -16.94 3.90 -4.50
C VAL A 347 -16.36 4.29 -5.87
N ALA A 348 -15.31 3.59 -6.29
CA ALA A 348 -14.66 3.79 -7.58
C ALA A 348 -15.40 3.02 -8.69
N PRO A 349 -15.35 3.48 -9.95
CA PRO A 349 -15.87 2.70 -11.07
C PRO A 349 -15.17 1.34 -11.19
N VAL A 350 -15.84 0.37 -11.84
CA VAL A 350 -15.28 -0.97 -12.09
C VAL A 350 -13.94 -0.87 -12.83
N GLY A 351 -12.98 -1.73 -12.50
CA GLY A 351 -11.65 -1.77 -13.12
C GLY A 351 -10.70 -0.67 -12.66
N ARG A 352 -11.05 0.11 -11.62
CA ARG A 352 -10.19 1.17 -11.05
C ARG A 352 -9.66 0.73 -9.70
N ARG A 353 -8.34 0.90 -9.52
CA ARG A 353 -7.68 0.65 -8.24
C ARG A 353 -6.92 1.89 -7.78
N LEU A 354 -7.11 2.27 -6.54
CA LEU A 354 -6.41 3.41 -5.93
C LEU A 354 -4.90 3.17 -5.91
N ILE A 355 -4.14 4.16 -6.39
CA ILE A 355 -2.67 4.16 -6.35
C ILE A 355 -2.11 5.27 -5.46
N GLY A 356 -2.91 6.28 -5.14
CA GLY A 356 -2.51 7.35 -4.24
C GLY A 356 -3.61 8.38 -4.02
N VAL A 357 -3.43 9.18 -2.98
CA VAL A 357 -4.28 10.31 -2.63
C VAL A 357 -3.38 11.54 -2.47
N GLY A 358 -3.69 12.58 -3.21
CA GLY A 358 -2.95 13.84 -3.20
C GLY A 358 -3.83 15.04 -2.87
N ALA A 359 -3.24 16.24 -2.91
CA ALA A 359 -3.95 17.51 -2.68
C ALA A 359 -4.94 17.82 -3.81
N LYS A 360 -4.69 17.31 -5.01
CA LYS A 360 -5.54 17.55 -6.19
C LYS A 360 -6.66 16.51 -6.36
N GLY A 361 -6.64 15.40 -5.60
CA GLY A 361 -7.66 14.36 -5.65
C GLY A 361 -7.14 12.96 -5.38
N ALA A 362 -7.94 11.97 -5.74
CA ALA A 362 -7.56 10.56 -5.66
C ALA A 362 -7.16 10.04 -7.05
N TYR A 363 -6.11 9.23 -7.09
CA TYR A 363 -5.50 8.73 -8.31
C TYR A 363 -5.70 7.23 -8.41
N PHE A 364 -6.14 6.81 -9.58
CA PHE A 364 -6.48 5.41 -9.84
C PHE A 364 -5.74 4.89 -11.07
N ARG A 365 -5.33 3.65 -11.00
CA ARG A 365 -4.97 2.86 -12.17
C ARG A 365 -6.25 2.28 -12.75
N HIS A 366 -6.47 2.49 -14.04
CA HIS A 366 -7.47 1.78 -14.83
C HIS A 366 -6.74 0.82 -15.77
N VAL A 367 -7.12 -0.44 -15.74
CA VAL A 367 -6.64 -1.44 -16.69
C VAL A 367 -7.79 -1.72 -17.64
N ASP A 368 -7.55 -1.57 -18.95
CA ASP A 368 -8.54 -1.86 -19.98
C ASP A 368 -8.63 -3.35 -20.32
N ALA A 369 -9.45 -3.71 -21.32
CA ALA A 369 -9.66 -5.09 -21.72
C ALA A 369 -8.40 -5.75 -22.34
N ASP A 370 -7.48 -4.93 -22.85
CA ASP A 370 -6.22 -5.38 -23.46
C ASP A 370 -5.09 -5.46 -22.42
N GLY A 371 -5.39 -5.18 -21.15
CA GLY A 371 -4.43 -5.21 -20.04
C GLY A 371 -3.56 -3.95 -19.92
N ILE A 372 -3.86 -2.90 -20.69
CA ILE A 372 -3.11 -1.65 -20.70
C ILE A 372 -3.53 -0.79 -19.51
N SER A 373 -2.55 -0.25 -18.79
CA SER A 373 -2.76 0.59 -17.64
C SER A 373 -2.80 2.08 -18.00
N TYR A 374 -3.76 2.79 -17.42
CA TYR A 374 -3.93 4.25 -17.55
C TYR A 374 -4.00 4.91 -16.18
N LEU A 375 -3.53 6.15 -16.09
CA LEU A 375 -3.66 6.99 -14.92
C LEU A 375 -4.91 7.86 -15.01
N GLU A 376 -5.77 7.79 -14.01
CA GLU A 376 -6.96 8.62 -13.87
C GLU A 376 -6.93 9.38 -12.54
N ARG A 377 -7.32 10.67 -12.55
CA ARG A 377 -7.54 11.46 -11.34
C ARG A 377 -9.03 11.77 -11.18
N TYR A 378 -9.51 11.62 -9.96
CA TYR A 378 -10.89 11.96 -9.57
C TYR A 378 -10.89 13.03 -8.50
N ASP A 379 -11.81 13.97 -8.61
CA ASP A 379 -12.07 14.93 -7.55
C ASP A 379 -12.89 14.25 -6.44
N VAL A 380 -12.44 14.40 -5.19
CA VAL A 380 -13.01 13.71 -4.01
C VAL A 380 -13.37 14.70 -2.89
N ARG A 381 -13.81 15.89 -3.29
CA ARG A 381 -14.24 16.96 -2.39
C ARG A 381 -15.74 16.95 -2.19
#